data_9be11a18a376c70a719a493a6d4f6410
#
_entry.id   9be11a18a376c70a719a493a6d4f6410
#
_cell.length_a   1.000
_cell.length_b   1.000
_cell.length_c   1.000
_cell.angle_alpha   90.00
_cell.angle_beta   90.00
_cell.angle_gamma   90.00
#
_symmetry.space_group_name_H-M   'P 1'
#
loop_
_entity.id
_entity.type
_entity.pdbx_description
1 polymer ?
#
loop_
_entity_poly.entity_id
_entity_poly.type
_entity_poly.pdbx_seq_one_letter_code
_entity_poly.pdbx_strand_id
1 'polypeptide(L)'
;MDPIRIDDPRDPRVAAYLDIRERDLAGRQGRFVAEGKVVLDLLLSSRRFSAESILILENRLGGLEGMLRKAQADLPVYIVASAVMDAIAGFHMHRGILAIGRKETPHPAGSLLDALPAQALVVVLVGIANHDNMGSIFRNAAAFGADAVLMDATCCDPLYRKAIRVSVGAALKIPFASFTDAADFTADLDRRGYDQFALSPRGRIDIRDARRGERLALYLGTEGAGLPESLLSRLQTVRITMSKGFDSLNVAAASAIALHHFSRGL
;
A
#
# COMPACT_ATOMS: atom_id res chain seq x y z
N MET A 1 18.23 -11.04 -22.03
CA MET A 1 16.92 -11.66 -21.68
C MET A 1 16.09 -11.66 -22.94
N ASP A 2 15.75 -12.83 -23.45
CA ASP A 2 14.94 -12.95 -24.68
C ASP A 2 13.48 -13.12 -24.30
N PRO A 3 12.60 -12.21 -24.75
CA PRO A 3 11.18 -12.31 -24.45
C PRO A 3 10.56 -13.56 -25.11
N ILE A 4 9.65 -14.21 -24.40
CA ILE A 4 8.97 -15.43 -24.85
C ILE A 4 7.59 -15.06 -25.37
N ARG A 5 7.32 -15.36 -26.64
CA ARG A 5 6.01 -15.11 -27.26
C ARG A 5 4.98 -16.11 -26.74
N ILE A 6 3.80 -15.62 -26.39
CA ILE A 6 2.62 -16.42 -26.01
C ILE A 6 1.48 -16.06 -26.94
N ASP A 7 0.96 -17.05 -27.67
CA ASP A 7 -0.14 -16.90 -28.61
C ASP A 7 -1.45 -17.54 -28.13
N ASP A 8 -1.38 -18.51 -27.18
CA ASP A 8 -2.56 -19.12 -26.56
C ASP A 8 -2.79 -18.52 -25.16
N PRO A 9 -3.97 -17.89 -24.92
CA PRO A 9 -4.28 -17.35 -23.57
C PRO A 9 -4.40 -18.44 -22.49
N ARG A 10 -4.50 -19.72 -22.87
CA ARG A 10 -4.53 -20.85 -21.91
C ARG A 10 -3.15 -21.48 -21.66
N ASP A 11 -2.09 -20.90 -22.18
CA ASP A 11 -0.73 -21.35 -21.92
C ASP A 11 -0.46 -21.40 -20.39
N PRO A 12 -0.01 -22.54 -19.83
CA PRO A 12 0.18 -22.68 -18.38
C PRO A 12 1.17 -21.66 -17.80
N ARG A 13 2.09 -21.13 -18.60
CA ARG A 13 3.07 -20.10 -18.17
C ARG A 13 2.42 -18.78 -17.78
N VAL A 14 1.25 -18.48 -18.33
CA VAL A 14 0.49 -17.25 -18.04
C VAL A 14 -0.72 -17.48 -17.13
N ALA A 15 -0.88 -18.68 -16.58
CA ALA A 15 -2.02 -19.03 -15.71
C ALA A 15 -2.18 -18.12 -14.47
N ALA A 16 -1.08 -17.54 -13.97
CA ALA A 16 -1.11 -16.60 -12.85
C ALA A 16 -1.78 -15.26 -13.20
N TYR A 17 -1.89 -14.92 -14.48
CA TYR A 17 -2.50 -13.69 -14.97
C TYR A 17 -3.98 -13.84 -15.37
N LEU A 18 -4.53 -15.07 -15.32
CA LEU A 18 -5.93 -15.30 -15.70
C LEU A 18 -6.87 -14.65 -14.67
N ASP A 19 -7.88 -13.95 -15.18
CA ASP A 19 -8.97 -13.35 -14.38
C ASP A 19 -8.47 -12.46 -13.22
N ILE A 20 -7.40 -11.71 -13.46
CA ILE A 20 -6.76 -10.87 -12.44
C ILE A 20 -7.67 -9.81 -11.82
N ARG A 21 -8.81 -9.52 -12.44
CA ARG A 21 -9.79 -8.55 -11.93
C ARG A 21 -10.45 -9.02 -10.65
N GLU A 22 -10.72 -10.33 -10.55
CA GLU A 22 -11.49 -10.93 -9.48
C GLU A 22 -10.64 -11.83 -8.57
N ARG A 23 -9.38 -12.02 -8.93
CA ARG A 23 -8.50 -12.96 -8.24
C ARG A 23 -7.72 -12.27 -7.12
N ASP A 24 -7.95 -12.71 -5.89
CA ASP A 24 -7.07 -12.38 -4.77
C ASP A 24 -5.88 -13.35 -4.74
N LEU A 25 -4.76 -12.90 -5.26
CA LEU A 25 -3.50 -13.63 -5.19
C LEU A 25 -2.75 -13.33 -3.89
N ALA A 26 -2.98 -12.16 -3.30
CA ALA A 26 -2.22 -11.69 -2.15
C ALA A 26 -2.52 -12.49 -0.88
N GLY A 27 -3.80 -12.80 -0.62
CA GLY A 27 -4.21 -13.55 0.58
C GLY A 27 -3.93 -15.04 0.51
N ARG A 28 -3.99 -15.66 -0.68
CA ARG A 28 -3.97 -17.12 -0.83
C ARG A 28 -2.64 -17.71 -1.25
N GLN A 29 -1.81 -16.97 -2.00
CA GLN A 29 -0.60 -17.51 -2.63
C GLN A 29 0.66 -16.70 -2.31
N GLY A 30 0.56 -15.65 -1.49
CA GLY A 30 1.67 -14.74 -1.25
C GLY A 30 2.15 -13.98 -2.51
N ARG A 31 1.30 -13.91 -3.55
CA ARG A 31 1.56 -13.27 -4.83
C ARG A 31 0.70 -12.02 -4.98
N PHE A 32 1.10 -11.11 -5.84
CA PHE A 32 0.29 -9.93 -6.20
C PHE A 32 0.52 -9.53 -7.65
N VAL A 33 -0.40 -8.73 -8.18
CA VAL A 33 -0.30 -8.21 -9.55
C VAL A 33 0.18 -6.77 -9.53
N ALA A 34 1.32 -6.52 -10.17
CA ALA A 34 1.82 -5.19 -10.49
C ALA A 34 1.35 -4.79 -11.90
N GLU A 35 0.65 -3.63 -12.01
CA GLU A 35 0.08 -3.15 -13.28
C GLU A 35 0.67 -1.80 -13.69
N GLY A 36 1.27 -1.74 -14.85
CA GLY A 36 1.80 -0.53 -15.48
C GLY A 36 3.26 -0.26 -15.19
N LYS A 37 3.85 0.64 -16.00
CA LYS A 37 5.30 0.90 -16.05
C LYS A 37 5.88 1.35 -14.70
N VAL A 38 5.20 2.26 -14.01
CA VAL A 38 5.68 2.80 -12.71
C VAL A 38 5.71 1.71 -11.64
N VAL A 39 4.65 0.91 -11.57
CA VAL A 39 4.56 -0.18 -10.56
C VAL A 39 5.56 -1.28 -10.86
N LEU A 40 5.79 -1.60 -12.15
CA LEU A 40 6.82 -2.55 -12.57
C LEU A 40 8.21 -2.07 -12.15
N ASP A 41 8.54 -0.79 -12.37
CA ASP A 41 9.85 -0.23 -11.97
C ASP A 41 10.07 -0.32 -10.45
N LEU A 42 9.04 -0.01 -9.67
CA LEU A 42 9.09 -0.16 -8.21
C LEU A 42 9.27 -1.62 -7.78
N LEU A 43 8.59 -2.56 -8.44
CA LEU A 43 8.75 -3.99 -8.16
C LEU A 43 10.17 -4.46 -8.45
N LEU A 44 10.69 -4.15 -9.63
CA LEU A 44 12.04 -4.56 -10.05
C LEU A 44 13.17 -3.90 -9.24
N SER A 45 12.89 -2.76 -8.61
CA SER A 45 13.83 -2.04 -7.74
C SER A 45 13.65 -2.39 -6.26
N SER A 46 12.65 -3.22 -5.91
CA SER A 46 12.32 -3.56 -4.52
C SER A 46 13.33 -4.53 -3.92
N ARG A 47 13.59 -4.36 -2.61
CA ARG A 47 14.30 -5.35 -1.78
C ARG A 47 13.35 -6.19 -0.92
N ARG A 48 12.05 -5.85 -0.93
CA ARG A 48 10.99 -6.49 -0.11
C ARG A 48 10.12 -7.42 -0.92
N PHE A 49 10.20 -7.36 -2.23
CA PHE A 49 9.40 -8.13 -3.15
C PHE A 49 10.26 -8.59 -4.30
N SER A 50 9.99 -9.79 -4.82
CA SER A 50 10.61 -10.32 -6.02
C SER A 50 9.59 -10.42 -7.15
N ALA A 51 10.02 -10.24 -8.40
CA ALA A 51 9.18 -10.51 -9.56
C ALA A 51 9.31 -12.00 -9.94
N GLU A 52 8.17 -12.68 -10.22
CA GLU A 52 8.15 -14.06 -10.71
C GLU A 52 8.08 -14.13 -12.23
N SER A 53 7.37 -13.19 -12.85
CA SER A 53 7.26 -13.08 -14.31
C SER A 53 6.71 -11.72 -14.71
N ILE A 54 6.90 -11.37 -15.98
CA ILE A 54 6.36 -10.15 -16.58
C ILE A 54 5.57 -10.54 -17.83
N LEU A 55 4.40 -9.92 -18.04
CA LEU A 55 3.56 -10.08 -19.23
C LEU A 55 3.35 -8.72 -19.88
N ILE A 56 3.73 -8.57 -21.14
CA ILE A 56 3.79 -7.28 -21.85
C ILE A 56 3.11 -7.38 -23.21
N LEU A 57 2.33 -6.35 -23.57
CA LEU A 57 1.91 -6.16 -24.95
C LEU A 57 3.10 -5.92 -25.89
N GLU A 58 3.12 -6.55 -27.05
CA GLU A 58 4.20 -6.41 -28.05
C GLU A 58 4.57 -4.96 -28.33
N ASN A 59 3.57 -4.08 -28.48
CA ASN A 59 3.77 -2.66 -28.78
C ASN A 59 4.32 -1.83 -27.61
N ARG A 60 4.46 -2.43 -26.42
CA ARG A 60 5.02 -1.77 -25.20
C ARG A 60 6.47 -2.17 -24.92
N LEU A 61 6.96 -3.23 -25.51
CA LEU A 61 8.27 -3.81 -25.21
C LEU A 61 9.43 -2.81 -25.41
N GLY A 62 9.47 -2.12 -26.56
CA GLY A 62 10.56 -1.17 -26.88
C GLY A 62 10.71 -0.03 -25.89
N GLY A 63 9.67 0.34 -25.14
CA GLY A 63 9.75 1.38 -24.10
C GLY A 63 10.21 0.86 -22.74
N LEU A 64 10.53 -0.43 -22.58
CA LEU A 64 10.85 -1.08 -21.32
C LEU A 64 12.26 -1.65 -21.25
N GLU A 65 13.05 -1.64 -22.31
CA GLU A 65 14.37 -2.28 -22.38
C GLU A 65 15.31 -1.84 -21.25
N GLY A 66 15.36 -0.53 -20.93
CA GLY A 66 16.19 0.00 -19.86
C GLY A 66 15.74 -0.48 -18.47
N MET A 67 14.45 -0.71 -18.29
CA MET A 67 13.87 -1.22 -17.04
C MET A 67 14.10 -2.72 -16.89
N LEU A 68 13.92 -3.48 -17.96
CA LEU A 68 14.11 -4.93 -17.98
C LEU A 68 15.57 -5.32 -17.70
N ARG A 69 16.55 -4.44 -17.97
CA ARG A 69 17.94 -4.65 -17.55
C ARG A 69 18.15 -4.68 -16.03
N LYS A 70 17.23 -4.14 -15.24
CA LYS A 70 17.26 -4.23 -13.77
C LYS A 70 16.73 -5.57 -13.25
N ALA A 71 16.02 -6.32 -14.09
CA ALA A 71 15.46 -7.60 -13.72
C ALA A 71 16.55 -8.68 -13.60
N GLN A 72 16.28 -9.71 -12.80
CA GLN A 72 17.12 -10.89 -12.72
C GLN A 72 17.24 -11.57 -14.09
N ALA A 73 18.38 -12.15 -14.40
CA ALA A 73 18.68 -12.68 -15.73
C ALA A 73 17.73 -13.82 -16.17
N ASP A 74 17.22 -14.57 -15.21
CA ASP A 74 16.30 -15.72 -15.38
C ASP A 74 14.81 -15.36 -15.26
N LEU A 75 14.48 -14.08 -15.02
CA LEU A 75 13.08 -13.63 -14.90
C LEU A 75 12.35 -13.79 -16.25
N PRO A 76 11.31 -14.64 -16.36
CA PRO A 76 10.59 -14.81 -17.62
C PRO A 76 9.80 -13.55 -17.99
N VAL A 77 9.99 -13.12 -19.24
CA VAL A 77 9.26 -12.01 -19.85
C VAL A 77 8.43 -12.55 -21.00
N TYR A 78 7.11 -12.52 -20.84
CA TYR A 78 6.16 -12.96 -21.86
C TYR A 78 5.68 -11.77 -22.68
N ILE A 79 5.60 -11.95 -24.00
CA ILE A 79 5.02 -10.96 -24.91
C ILE A 79 3.79 -11.54 -25.59
N VAL A 80 2.74 -10.73 -25.70
CA VAL A 80 1.44 -11.12 -26.25
C VAL A 80 0.86 -10.07 -27.17
N ALA A 81 0.05 -10.49 -28.14
CA ALA A 81 -0.82 -9.61 -28.91
C ALA A 81 -1.98 -9.10 -28.02
N SER A 82 -2.62 -7.99 -28.44
CA SER A 82 -3.71 -7.36 -27.67
C SER A 82 -4.88 -8.31 -27.38
N ALA A 83 -5.32 -9.07 -28.37
CA ALA A 83 -6.42 -10.02 -28.18
C ALA A 83 -6.09 -11.11 -27.15
N VAL A 84 -4.84 -11.57 -27.10
CA VAL A 84 -4.37 -12.56 -26.11
C VAL A 84 -4.30 -11.94 -24.72
N MET A 85 -3.79 -10.71 -24.61
CA MET A 85 -3.75 -9.97 -23.33
C MET A 85 -5.15 -9.79 -22.74
N ASP A 86 -6.12 -9.36 -23.55
CA ASP A 86 -7.49 -9.12 -23.12
C ASP A 86 -8.18 -10.43 -22.69
N ALA A 87 -7.93 -11.53 -23.42
CA ALA A 87 -8.43 -12.86 -23.07
C ALA A 87 -7.83 -13.37 -21.73
N ILE A 88 -6.54 -13.13 -21.47
CA ILE A 88 -5.88 -13.50 -20.21
C ILE A 88 -6.43 -12.65 -19.06
N ALA A 89 -6.50 -11.34 -19.23
CA ALA A 89 -6.92 -10.41 -18.19
C ALA A 89 -8.42 -10.49 -17.86
N GLY A 90 -9.25 -10.97 -18.79
CA GLY A 90 -10.71 -10.98 -18.70
C GLY A 90 -11.37 -9.62 -19.00
N PHE A 91 -10.60 -8.63 -19.48
CA PHE A 91 -11.08 -7.30 -19.85
C PHE A 91 -10.06 -6.57 -20.75
N HIS A 92 -10.49 -5.50 -21.41
CA HIS A 92 -9.58 -4.70 -22.25
C HIS A 92 -8.48 -4.00 -21.42
N MET A 93 -7.23 -4.36 -21.70
CA MET A 93 -6.07 -3.92 -20.92
C MET A 93 -5.37 -2.71 -21.57
N HIS A 94 -5.70 -1.50 -21.10
CA HIS A 94 -5.14 -0.25 -21.64
C HIS A 94 -3.62 -0.07 -21.41
N ARG A 95 -3.12 -0.47 -20.24
CA ARG A 95 -1.70 -0.26 -19.87
C ARG A 95 -0.77 -1.26 -20.53
N GLY A 96 -1.23 -2.48 -20.73
CA GLY A 96 -0.51 -3.54 -21.44
C GLY A 96 0.80 -4.00 -20.77
N ILE A 97 0.95 -3.81 -19.47
CA ILE A 97 2.11 -4.22 -18.69
C ILE A 97 1.61 -4.80 -17.37
N LEU A 98 1.90 -6.06 -17.14
CA LEU A 98 1.61 -6.79 -15.92
C LEU A 98 2.86 -7.48 -15.41
N ALA A 99 2.97 -7.67 -14.11
CA ALA A 99 3.94 -8.57 -13.51
C ALA A 99 3.32 -9.30 -12.32
N ILE A 100 3.73 -10.53 -12.10
CA ILE A 100 3.46 -11.23 -10.85
C ILE A 100 4.60 -10.96 -9.90
N GLY A 101 4.27 -10.35 -8.76
CA GLY A 101 5.19 -10.16 -7.64
C GLY A 101 4.93 -11.18 -6.53
N ARG A 102 5.95 -11.49 -5.76
CA ARG A 102 5.90 -12.37 -4.59
C ARG A 102 6.20 -11.58 -3.33
N LYS A 103 5.41 -11.82 -2.28
CA LYS A 103 5.73 -11.39 -0.91
C LYS A 103 6.88 -12.24 -0.38
N GLU A 104 7.84 -11.59 0.21
CA GLU A 104 8.74 -12.27 1.13
C GLU A 104 8.09 -12.43 2.51
N THR A 105 8.73 -13.18 3.40
CA THR A 105 8.20 -13.41 4.75
C THR A 105 7.90 -12.07 5.45
N PRO A 106 6.69 -11.85 5.96
CA PRO A 106 6.35 -10.61 6.65
C PRO A 106 7.25 -10.40 7.87
N HIS A 107 7.81 -9.21 8.01
CA HIS A 107 8.49 -8.84 9.25
C HIS A 107 7.46 -8.54 10.34
N PRO A 108 7.71 -8.96 11.61
CA PRO A 108 6.91 -8.53 12.74
C PRO A 108 6.87 -6.99 12.85
N ALA A 109 5.76 -6.42 13.31
CA ALA A 109 5.62 -4.97 13.46
C ALA A 109 6.72 -4.37 14.36
N GLY A 110 7.10 -5.06 15.43
CA GLY A 110 8.20 -4.64 16.31
C GLY A 110 9.53 -4.53 15.58
N SER A 111 9.90 -5.53 14.79
CA SER A 111 11.15 -5.50 14.00
C SER A 111 11.16 -4.38 12.96
N LEU A 112 10.00 -4.08 12.37
CA LEU A 112 9.89 -2.93 11.48
C LEU A 112 10.12 -1.62 12.24
N LEU A 113 9.50 -1.45 13.41
CA LEU A 113 9.66 -0.25 14.24
C LEU A 113 11.11 -0.06 14.73
N ASP A 114 11.83 -1.15 15.01
CA ASP A 114 13.25 -1.12 15.41
C ASP A 114 14.17 -0.62 14.31
N ALA A 115 13.80 -0.86 13.05
CA ALA A 115 14.57 -0.44 11.89
C ALA A 115 14.31 1.00 11.46
N LEU A 116 13.31 1.69 12.04
CA LEU A 116 12.97 3.06 11.68
C LEU A 116 13.98 4.07 12.28
N PRO A 117 14.15 5.24 11.63
CA PRO A 117 15.03 6.28 12.14
C PRO A 117 14.59 6.80 13.52
N ALA A 118 15.50 7.48 14.23
CA ALA A 118 15.20 8.10 15.52
C ALA A 118 14.01 9.06 15.44
N GLN A 119 13.90 9.76 14.32
CA GLN A 119 12.77 10.63 14.02
C GLN A 119 11.85 9.93 13.00
N ALA A 120 10.70 9.46 13.43
CA ALA A 120 9.80 8.66 12.60
C ALA A 120 8.35 9.16 12.61
N LEU A 121 7.69 9.04 11.47
CA LEU A 121 6.25 9.21 11.29
C LEU A 121 5.66 7.88 10.81
N VAL A 122 4.83 7.25 11.62
CA VAL A 122 4.14 6.01 11.25
C VAL A 122 2.63 6.22 11.17
N VAL A 123 1.99 5.55 10.23
CA VAL A 123 0.53 5.54 10.09
C VAL A 123 0.02 4.22 10.64
N VAL A 124 -0.94 4.28 11.56
CA VAL A 124 -1.58 3.10 12.16
C VAL A 124 -3.00 3.00 11.65
N LEU A 125 -3.31 1.92 10.96
CA LEU A 125 -4.61 1.67 10.33
C LEU A 125 -5.39 0.64 11.13
N VAL A 126 -6.64 0.97 11.46
CA VAL A 126 -7.55 0.10 12.21
C VAL A 126 -8.83 -0.08 11.39
N GLY A 127 -9.10 -1.29 10.92
CA GLY A 127 -10.31 -1.66 10.22
C GLY A 127 -10.46 -1.07 8.81
N ILE A 128 -9.41 -0.66 8.14
CA ILE A 128 -9.49 -0.13 6.75
C ILE A 128 -9.73 -1.27 5.77
N ALA A 129 -11.00 -1.54 5.45
CA ALA A 129 -11.42 -2.64 4.58
C ALA A 129 -11.55 -2.27 3.10
N ASN A 130 -11.66 -0.97 2.77
CA ASN A 130 -11.80 -0.50 1.38
C ASN A 130 -10.42 -0.34 0.72
N HIS A 131 -10.21 -1.03 -0.41
CA HIS A 131 -8.94 -1.01 -1.14
C HIS A 131 -8.60 0.36 -1.77
N ASP A 132 -9.61 1.18 -2.12
CA ASP A 132 -9.37 2.54 -2.63
C ASP A 132 -8.81 3.43 -1.52
N ASN A 133 -9.37 3.34 -0.32
CA ASN A 133 -8.87 4.05 0.85
C ASN A 133 -7.49 3.55 1.25
N MET A 134 -7.29 2.24 1.31
CA MET A 134 -5.98 1.65 1.57
C MET A 134 -4.91 2.17 0.59
N GLY A 135 -5.19 2.09 -0.71
CA GLY A 135 -4.27 2.59 -1.73
C GLY A 135 -4.01 4.10 -1.61
N SER A 136 -5.05 4.90 -1.37
CA SER A 136 -4.93 6.36 -1.22
C SER A 136 -4.13 6.74 0.03
N ILE A 137 -4.33 6.05 1.15
CA ILE A 137 -3.55 6.27 2.39
C ILE A 137 -2.07 5.95 2.16
N PHE A 138 -1.74 4.84 1.51
CA PHE A 138 -0.35 4.52 1.15
C PHE A 138 0.27 5.59 0.24
N ARG A 139 -0.50 6.10 -0.71
CA ARG A 139 -0.06 7.20 -1.59
C ARG A 139 0.22 8.48 -0.79
N ASN A 140 -0.66 8.84 0.13
CA ASN A 140 -0.48 9.99 1.02
C ASN A 140 0.72 9.78 1.95
N ALA A 141 0.88 8.59 2.53
CA ALA A 141 2.03 8.22 3.35
C ALA A 141 3.35 8.42 2.59
N ALA A 142 3.41 7.96 1.33
CA ALA A 142 4.59 8.16 0.49
C ALA A 142 4.83 9.63 0.13
N ALA A 143 3.76 10.39 -0.17
CA ALA A 143 3.85 11.79 -0.56
C ALA A 143 4.32 12.69 0.58
N PHE A 144 3.96 12.37 1.82
CA PHE A 144 4.27 13.19 3.00
C PHE A 144 5.34 12.58 3.91
N GLY A 145 6.10 11.60 3.40
CA GLY A 145 7.29 11.09 4.07
C GLY A 145 7.01 10.29 5.34
N ALA A 146 5.91 9.53 5.38
CA ALA A 146 5.74 8.53 6.44
C ALA A 146 6.73 7.37 6.25
N ASP A 147 7.32 6.92 7.35
CA ASP A 147 8.37 5.90 7.37
C ASP A 147 7.81 4.48 7.30
N ALA A 148 6.60 4.27 7.83
CA ALA A 148 5.91 2.97 7.80
C ALA A 148 4.39 3.09 7.92
N VAL A 149 3.69 2.02 7.51
CA VAL A 149 2.26 1.80 7.75
C VAL A 149 2.08 0.52 8.55
N LEU A 150 1.43 0.61 9.71
CA LEU A 150 1.11 -0.51 10.59
C LEU A 150 -0.41 -0.75 10.52
N MET A 151 -0.83 -2.01 10.39
CA MET A 151 -2.23 -2.35 10.13
C MET A 151 -2.71 -3.41 11.10
N ASP A 152 -3.95 -3.28 11.57
CA ASP A 152 -4.58 -4.37 12.31
C ASP A 152 -4.99 -5.53 11.38
N ALA A 153 -5.35 -6.66 11.97
CA ALA A 153 -5.71 -7.87 11.24
C ALA A 153 -7.03 -7.74 10.43
N THR A 154 -7.81 -6.69 10.66
CA THR A 154 -9.08 -6.46 9.97
C THR A 154 -8.95 -5.54 8.74
N CYS A 155 -7.78 -4.96 8.54
CA CYS A 155 -7.46 -4.19 7.34
C CYS A 155 -7.37 -5.09 6.10
N CYS A 156 -7.78 -4.56 4.95
CA CYS A 156 -7.56 -5.23 3.67
C CYS A 156 -6.07 -5.20 3.29
N ASP A 157 -5.65 -6.16 2.46
CA ASP A 157 -4.27 -6.28 2.03
C ASP A 157 -3.85 -5.12 1.09
N PRO A 158 -2.80 -4.34 1.41
CA PRO A 158 -2.31 -3.26 0.57
C PRO A 158 -1.72 -3.75 -0.77
N LEU A 159 -1.40 -5.05 -0.88
CA LEU A 159 -0.92 -5.67 -2.12
C LEU A 159 -2.06 -6.20 -3.00
N TYR A 160 -3.32 -6.01 -2.61
CA TYR A 160 -4.41 -6.25 -3.53
C TYR A 160 -4.27 -5.35 -4.76
N ARG A 161 -4.49 -5.90 -5.97
CA ARG A 161 -4.26 -5.19 -7.25
C ARG A 161 -4.84 -3.78 -7.27
N LYS A 162 -6.08 -3.60 -6.75
CA LYS A 162 -6.75 -2.29 -6.71
C LYS A 162 -6.01 -1.29 -5.82
N ALA A 163 -5.55 -1.72 -4.64
CA ALA A 163 -4.80 -0.86 -3.71
C ALA A 163 -3.43 -0.46 -4.30
N ILE A 164 -2.70 -1.40 -4.91
CA ILE A 164 -1.44 -1.09 -5.62
C ILE A 164 -1.68 -0.06 -6.72
N ARG A 165 -2.74 -0.23 -7.52
CA ARG A 165 -3.07 0.67 -8.62
C ARG A 165 -3.43 2.08 -8.15
N VAL A 166 -4.27 2.20 -7.11
CA VAL A 166 -4.69 3.48 -6.53
C VAL A 166 -3.51 4.18 -5.86
N SER A 167 -2.65 3.44 -5.17
CA SER A 167 -1.45 3.98 -4.56
C SER A 167 -0.36 4.38 -5.56
N VAL A 168 -0.54 4.08 -6.86
CA VAL A 168 0.50 4.24 -7.91
C VAL A 168 1.80 3.51 -7.49
N GLY A 169 1.65 2.36 -6.82
CA GLY A 169 2.75 1.54 -6.34
C GLY A 169 3.36 1.96 -5.01
N ALA A 170 2.86 2.99 -4.32
CA ALA A 170 3.36 3.38 -3.01
C ALA A 170 3.30 2.23 -1.98
N ALA A 171 2.34 1.31 -2.11
CA ALA A 171 2.27 0.07 -1.33
C ALA A 171 3.52 -0.83 -1.48
N LEU A 172 4.24 -0.73 -2.60
CA LEU A 172 5.51 -1.44 -2.80
C LEU A 172 6.71 -0.67 -2.24
N LYS A 173 6.57 0.65 -2.06
CA LYS A 173 7.65 1.54 -1.59
C LYS A 173 7.67 1.66 -0.06
N ILE A 174 6.52 1.96 0.55
CA ILE A 174 6.43 2.20 2.01
C ILE A 174 6.48 0.87 2.76
N PRO A 175 7.36 0.70 3.74
CA PRO A 175 7.37 -0.46 4.61
C PRO A 175 6.04 -0.59 5.37
N PHE A 176 5.55 -1.80 5.52
CA PHE A 176 4.35 -2.07 6.30
C PHE A 176 4.43 -3.41 7.03
N ALA A 177 3.71 -3.52 8.13
CA ALA A 177 3.54 -4.75 8.89
C ALA A 177 2.15 -4.78 9.53
N SER A 178 1.71 -5.99 9.94
CA SER A 178 0.45 -6.17 10.66
C SER A 178 0.71 -6.40 12.14
N PHE A 179 -0.22 -5.94 12.98
CA PHE A 179 -0.30 -6.25 14.40
C PHE A 179 -1.64 -6.94 14.71
N THR A 180 -1.68 -7.73 15.79
CA THR A 180 -2.87 -8.51 16.17
C THR A 180 -3.72 -7.83 17.22
N ASP A 181 -3.11 -7.27 18.24
CA ASP A 181 -3.81 -6.61 19.35
C ASP A 181 -3.47 -5.11 19.39
N ALA A 182 -4.51 -4.27 19.31
CA ALA A 182 -4.34 -2.82 19.26
C ALA A 182 -3.88 -2.24 20.62
N ALA A 183 -4.27 -2.85 21.73
CA ALA A 183 -3.89 -2.36 23.07
C ALA A 183 -2.41 -2.65 23.35
N ASP A 184 -1.96 -3.87 23.04
CA ASP A 184 -0.56 -4.27 23.18
C ASP A 184 0.33 -3.46 22.23
N PHE A 185 -0.14 -3.22 21.01
CA PHE A 185 0.59 -2.43 20.03
C PHE A 185 0.72 -0.96 20.44
N THR A 186 -0.35 -0.36 21.00
CA THR A 186 -0.31 1.00 21.56
C THR A 186 0.70 1.09 22.70
N ALA A 187 0.71 0.12 23.62
CA ALA A 187 1.68 0.08 24.71
C ALA A 187 3.13 -0.13 24.22
N ASP A 188 3.32 -0.86 23.13
CA ASP A 188 4.66 -0.99 22.50
C ASP A 188 5.15 0.33 21.91
N LEU A 189 4.27 1.09 21.23
CA LEU A 189 4.59 2.43 20.73
C LEU A 189 4.91 3.43 21.85
N ASP A 190 4.20 3.36 23.01
CA ASP A 190 4.51 4.18 24.18
C ASP A 190 5.93 3.89 24.70
N ARG A 191 6.30 2.62 24.85
CA ARG A 191 7.65 2.22 25.29
C ARG A 191 8.74 2.70 24.33
N ARG A 192 8.40 2.86 23.04
CA ARG A 192 9.31 3.34 21.99
C ARG A 192 9.32 4.86 21.86
N GLY A 193 8.59 5.58 22.73
CA GLY A 193 8.57 7.04 22.79
C GLY A 193 7.82 7.71 21.62
N TYR A 194 6.79 7.04 21.06
CA TYR A 194 5.93 7.67 20.07
C TYR A 194 4.85 8.53 20.72
N ASP A 195 4.72 9.78 20.29
CA ASP A 195 3.47 10.51 20.44
C ASP A 195 2.39 9.79 19.63
N GLN A 196 1.20 9.61 20.21
CA GLN A 196 0.15 8.83 19.56
C GLN A 196 -1.10 9.68 19.39
N PHE A 197 -1.42 10.03 18.14
CA PHE A 197 -2.59 10.84 17.80
C PHE A 197 -3.64 10.00 17.06
N ALA A 198 -4.85 9.97 17.60
CA ALA A 198 -6.01 9.37 16.99
C ALA A 198 -6.83 10.41 16.23
N LEU A 199 -6.93 10.26 14.91
CA LEU A 199 -7.75 11.16 14.09
C LEU A 199 -9.24 10.82 14.27
N SER A 200 -10.01 11.79 14.77
CA SER A 200 -11.45 11.63 15.02
C SER A 200 -12.16 12.95 14.77
N PRO A 201 -13.36 12.96 14.15
CA PRO A 201 -14.16 14.18 14.00
C PRO A 201 -14.49 14.86 15.33
N ARG A 202 -14.56 14.07 16.42
CA ARG A 202 -14.82 14.54 17.80
C ARG A 202 -13.54 14.70 18.62
N GLY A 203 -12.38 14.82 17.97
CA GLY A 203 -11.09 14.98 18.64
C GLY A 203 -11.04 16.22 19.53
N ARG A 204 -10.33 16.12 20.65
CA ARG A 204 -10.20 17.19 21.65
C ARG A 204 -9.34 18.35 21.16
N ILE A 205 -8.29 18.06 20.39
CA ILE A 205 -7.30 19.02 19.91
C ILE A 205 -7.59 19.32 18.43
N ASP A 206 -7.64 20.58 18.05
CA ASP A 206 -7.65 20.94 16.62
C ASP A 206 -6.29 20.57 16.03
N ILE A 207 -6.27 19.96 14.84
CA ILE A 207 -5.02 19.52 14.21
C ILE A 207 -4.03 20.68 14.04
N ARG A 208 -4.52 21.89 13.85
CA ARG A 208 -3.69 23.11 13.70
C ARG A 208 -2.89 23.44 14.97
N ASP A 209 -3.40 23.03 16.13
CA ASP A 209 -2.76 23.23 17.43
C ASP A 209 -1.90 22.02 17.87
N ALA A 210 -2.09 20.86 17.22
CA ALA A 210 -1.32 19.67 17.52
C ALA A 210 0.14 19.84 17.04
N ARG A 211 1.08 19.43 17.88
CA ARG A 211 2.51 19.45 17.57
C ARG A 211 3.05 18.04 17.70
N ARG A 212 3.81 17.60 16.70
CA ARG A 212 4.49 16.31 16.77
C ARG A 212 5.83 16.43 17.48
N GLY A 213 6.17 15.42 18.26
CA GLY A 213 7.53 15.21 18.71
C GLY A 213 8.43 14.57 17.64
N GLU A 214 9.50 13.94 18.07
CA GLU A 214 10.43 13.26 17.16
C GLU A 214 9.80 12.01 16.52
N ARG A 215 9.06 11.24 17.29
CA ARG A 215 8.35 10.03 16.85
C ARG A 215 6.85 10.23 16.97
N LEU A 216 6.13 10.04 15.87
CA LEU A 216 4.67 10.17 15.85
C LEU A 216 4.02 8.94 15.21
N ALA A 217 2.99 8.41 15.87
CA ALA A 217 2.04 7.44 15.34
C ALA A 217 0.67 8.10 15.12
N LEU A 218 0.22 8.16 13.86
CA LEU A 218 -1.07 8.69 13.47
C LEU A 218 -2.06 7.57 13.21
N TYR A 219 -3.09 7.46 14.05
CA TYR A 219 -4.12 6.44 13.96
C TYR A 219 -5.28 6.89 13.07
N LEU A 220 -5.67 6.04 12.14
CA LEU A 220 -6.78 6.21 11.22
C LEU A 220 -7.74 5.02 11.35
N GLY A 221 -9.02 5.30 11.53
CA GLY A 221 -10.07 4.28 11.69
C GLY A 221 -10.91 4.08 10.44
N THR A 222 -11.84 3.12 10.53
CA THR A 222 -12.78 2.79 9.45
C THR A 222 -13.72 3.94 9.11
N GLU A 223 -14.27 3.92 7.90
CA GLU A 223 -15.38 4.79 7.52
C GLU A 223 -16.63 4.43 8.33
N GLY A 224 -17.33 5.45 8.80
CA GLY A 224 -18.55 5.32 9.62
C GLY A 224 -18.25 5.20 11.11
N ALA A 225 -17.85 4.04 11.60
CA ALA A 225 -17.60 3.83 13.03
C ALA A 225 -16.35 4.54 13.56
N GLY A 226 -15.36 4.80 12.70
CA GLY A 226 -14.08 5.40 13.09
C GLY A 226 -13.19 4.45 13.87
N LEU A 227 -12.39 5.00 14.78
CA LEU A 227 -11.58 4.24 15.71
C LEU A 227 -12.41 3.75 16.90
N PRO A 228 -12.14 2.55 17.43
CA PRO A 228 -12.81 2.03 18.64
C PRO A 228 -12.65 2.95 19.83
N GLU A 229 -13.68 3.07 20.67
CA GLU A 229 -13.67 3.92 21.87
C GLU A 229 -12.56 3.50 22.85
N SER A 230 -12.24 2.20 22.90
CA SER A 230 -11.12 1.68 23.70
C SER A 230 -9.76 2.23 23.31
N LEU A 231 -9.58 2.63 22.04
CA LEU A 231 -8.38 3.34 21.57
C LEU A 231 -8.51 4.85 21.81
N LEU A 232 -9.65 5.45 21.49
CA LEU A 232 -9.87 6.89 21.63
C LEU A 232 -9.69 7.38 23.08
N SER A 233 -10.04 6.54 24.06
CA SER A 233 -9.88 6.87 25.49
C SER A 233 -8.42 6.86 25.96
N ARG A 234 -7.53 6.16 25.26
CA ARG A 234 -6.10 6.02 25.61
C ARG A 234 -5.20 6.99 24.87
N LEU A 235 -5.64 7.46 23.69
CA LEU A 235 -4.83 8.25 22.79
C LEU A 235 -5.17 9.74 22.86
N GLN A 236 -4.25 10.59 22.47
CA GLN A 236 -4.57 11.97 22.18
C GLN A 236 -5.41 12.06 20.91
N THR A 237 -6.60 12.64 21.03
CA THR A 237 -7.52 12.72 19.90
C THR A 237 -7.40 14.08 19.20
N VAL A 238 -7.18 14.06 17.89
CA VAL A 238 -7.10 15.27 17.05
C VAL A 238 -8.25 15.29 16.05
N ARG A 239 -8.77 16.49 15.76
CA ARG A 239 -9.81 16.72 14.76
C ARG A 239 -9.35 17.64 13.65
N ILE A 240 -9.90 17.43 12.47
CA ILE A 240 -9.89 18.40 11.38
C ILE A 240 -11.19 19.20 11.51
N THR A 241 -11.08 20.50 11.81
CA THR A 241 -12.27 21.36 11.93
C THR A 241 -12.94 21.51 10.56
N MET A 242 -14.23 21.23 10.52
CA MET A 242 -15.08 21.30 9.33
C MET A 242 -16.19 22.35 9.49
N SER A 243 -16.82 22.74 8.40
CA SER A 243 -17.99 23.62 8.42
C SER A 243 -19.17 23.00 9.16
N LYS A 244 -20.06 23.83 9.71
CA LYS A 244 -21.28 23.36 10.38
C LYS A 244 -22.13 22.52 9.43
N GLY A 245 -22.65 21.39 9.94
CA GLY A 245 -23.49 20.47 9.19
C GLY A 245 -22.72 19.35 8.46
N PHE A 246 -21.38 19.35 8.51
CA PHE A 246 -20.54 18.25 8.07
C PHE A 246 -19.86 17.60 9.27
N ASP A 247 -19.94 16.28 9.37
CA ASP A 247 -19.51 15.50 10.52
C ASP A 247 -18.32 14.58 10.24
N SER A 248 -17.96 14.37 8.97
CA SER A 248 -16.82 13.52 8.60
C SER A 248 -16.24 13.83 7.22
N LEU A 249 -15.02 13.39 6.99
CA LEU A 249 -14.33 13.32 5.71
C LEU A 249 -14.03 11.85 5.38
N ASN A 250 -13.95 11.54 4.08
CA ASN A 250 -13.36 10.28 3.67
C ASN A 250 -11.98 10.10 4.34
N VAL A 251 -11.68 8.89 4.83
CA VAL A 251 -10.46 8.63 5.60
C VAL A 251 -9.18 8.90 4.82
N ALA A 252 -9.18 8.69 3.50
CA ALA A 252 -8.02 9.01 2.67
C ALA A 252 -7.82 10.53 2.53
N ALA A 253 -8.89 11.33 2.42
CA ALA A 253 -8.80 12.78 2.43
C ALA A 253 -8.30 13.30 3.80
N ALA A 254 -8.86 12.75 4.88
CA ALA A 254 -8.44 13.08 6.23
C ALA A 254 -6.96 12.71 6.47
N SER A 255 -6.51 11.56 5.95
CA SER A 255 -5.11 11.14 6.03
C SER A 255 -4.16 12.11 5.32
N ALA A 256 -4.56 12.63 4.15
CA ALA A 256 -3.75 13.58 3.40
C ALA A 256 -3.53 14.89 4.19
N ILE A 257 -4.61 15.44 4.77
CA ILE A 257 -4.55 16.66 5.58
C ILE A 257 -3.68 16.44 6.81
N ALA A 258 -3.89 15.33 7.54
CA ALA A 258 -3.15 15.06 8.75
C ALA A 258 -1.67 14.77 8.48
N LEU A 259 -1.36 13.98 7.46
CA LEU A 259 0.02 13.69 7.09
C LEU A 259 0.74 14.94 6.57
N HIS A 260 0.09 15.81 5.81
CA HIS A 260 0.65 17.08 5.40
C HIS A 260 0.98 17.95 6.61
N HIS A 261 0.08 18.04 7.59
CA HIS A 261 0.29 18.84 8.81
C HIS A 261 1.48 18.30 9.64
N PHE A 262 1.59 16.98 9.77
CA PHE A 262 2.64 16.34 10.56
C PHE A 262 3.90 15.99 9.77
N SER A 263 3.92 16.20 8.46
CA SER A 263 5.14 16.02 7.67
C SER A 263 6.23 16.98 8.15
N ARG A 264 7.48 16.54 8.07
CA ARG A 264 8.61 17.47 8.19
C ARG A 264 8.78 18.15 6.84
N GLY A 265 9.04 19.45 6.84
CA GLY A 265 9.34 20.13 5.59
C GLY A 265 10.42 19.36 4.83
N LEU A 266 10.10 19.00 3.59
CA LEU A 266 10.99 18.33 2.64
C LEU A 266 12.11 19.28 2.21
#